data_f531ed626e7a57489d18e241aaf6494d
#
_entry.id   f531ed626e7a57489d18e241aaf6494d
#
_cell.length_a   1.000
_cell.length_b   1.000
_cell.length_c   1.000
_cell.angle_alpha   90.00
_cell.angle_beta   90.00
_cell.angle_gamma   90.00
#
_symmetry.space_group_name_H-M   'P 1'
#
loop_
_entity.id
_entity.type
_entity.pdbx_description
1 polymer ?
#
loop_
_entity_poly.entity_id
_entity_poly.type
_entity_poly.pdbx_seq_one_letter_code
_entity_poly.pdbx_strand_id
1 'polypeptide(L)'
;MLELAINIGLRKADFALTVDKQFSLKGIIGVHGHSGAGKSSLLRVIAGLERHAKGVVTLAGECWQDSDRRYVKPAYERRIGYVFQEPRLFDHMDVAGNLRYATKRAKMASDATLFATIVDSLRLAHLLPRQPSTLSGGEQQRVAIARALLTSPRLLLLDEPLSAVDNQHKGELIALLRKINQQFQIPIIYVSHSTDELATLTDQLLLLRDGSVIAFDDTARLMSRLDLVEMSSS
;
A
#
# COMPACT_ATOMS: atom_id res chain seq x y z
N MET A 1 -4.52 18.88 3.60
CA MET A 1 -3.70 17.91 2.85
C MET A 1 -3.16 16.91 3.85
N LEU A 2 -3.22 15.62 3.58
CA LEU A 2 -2.70 14.61 4.52
C LEU A 2 -1.18 14.57 4.38
N GLU A 3 -0.47 14.71 5.48
CA GLU A 3 0.98 14.74 5.51
C GLU A 3 1.51 13.56 6.32
N LEU A 4 2.49 12.86 5.76
CA LEU A 4 3.20 11.76 6.42
C LEU A 4 4.66 12.20 6.62
N ALA A 5 5.09 12.31 7.87
CA ALA A 5 6.49 12.55 8.19
C ALA A 5 7.11 11.30 8.81
N ILE A 6 8.27 10.92 8.31
CA ILE A 6 9.03 9.74 8.72
C ILE A 6 10.47 10.15 8.96
N ASN A 7 10.93 9.98 10.18
CA ASN A 7 12.34 10.05 10.55
C ASN A 7 12.67 8.78 11.34
N ILE A 8 13.15 7.74 10.65
CA ILE A 8 13.37 6.42 11.26
C ILE A 8 14.68 5.79 10.83
N GLY A 9 15.23 4.99 11.72
CA GLY A 9 16.26 4.01 11.45
C GLY A 9 15.80 2.61 11.85
N LEU A 10 15.99 1.62 10.97
CA LEU A 10 15.73 0.22 11.22
C LEU A 10 16.98 -0.59 10.87
N ARG A 11 17.43 -1.46 11.76
CA ARG A 11 18.52 -2.41 11.49
C ARG A 11 18.02 -3.84 11.63
N LYS A 12 18.35 -4.68 10.65
CA LYS A 12 18.08 -6.12 10.62
C LYS A 12 19.29 -6.82 10.03
N ALA A 13 19.99 -7.64 10.83
CA ALA A 13 21.17 -8.36 10.37
C ALA A 13 22.03 -7.51 9.41
N ASP A 14 22.06 -7.86 8.14
CA ASP A 14 22.86 -7.20 7.09
C ASP A 14 22.14 -6.05 6.37
N PHE A 15 20.96 -5.63 6.84
CA PHE A 15 20.14 -4.58 6.21
C PHE A 15 19.86 -3.42 7.17
N ALA A 16 20.04 -2.20 6.68
CA ALA A 16 19.65 -0.99 7.38
C ALA A 16 18.71 -0.14 6.50
N LEU A 17 17.62 0.36 7.08
CA LEU A 17 16.73 1.33 6.46
C LEU A 17 16.83 2.65 7.22
N THR A 18 17.13 3.73 6.52
CA THR A 18 17.12 5.09 7.08
C THR A 18 16.26 5.98 6.19
N VAL A 19 15.22 6.55 6.77
CA VAL A 19 14.32 7.47 6.07
C VAL A 19 14.12 8.72 6.90
N ASP A 20 14.44 9.85 6.32
CA ASP A 20 14.14 11.18 6.87
C ASP A 20 13.43 11.97 5.77
N LYS A 21 12.12 11.91 5.75
CA LYS A 21 11.29 12.52 4.71
C LYS A 21 9.90 12.88 5.20
N GLN A 22 9.40 13.95 4.58
CA GLN A 22 8.04 14.44 4.72
C GLN A 22 7.34 14.35 3.37
N PHE A 23 6.19 13.72 3.36
CA PHE A 23 5.41 13.45 2.16
C PHE A 23 4.05 14.13 2.24
N SER A 24 3.70 14.90 1.21
CA SER A 24 2.32 15.32 1.02
C SER A 24 1.57 14.17 0.35
N LEU A 25 0.72 13.48 1.10
CA LEU A 25 -0.06 12.35 0.59
C LEU A 25 -1.21 12.85 -0.28
N LYS A 26 -0.96 12.97 -1.58
CA LYS A 26 -1.96 13.31 -2.59
C LYS A 26 -1.90 12.26 -3.70
N GLY A 27 -3.06 11.72 -4.07
CA GLY A 27 -3.11 10.73 -5.15
C GLY A 27 -2.41 9.41 -4.79
N ILE A 28 -1.59 8.93 -5.70
CA ILE A 28 -0.88 7.66 -5.59
C ILE A 28 0.63 7.91 -5.63
N ILE A 29 1.32 7.54 -4.55
CA ILE A 29 2.77 7.62 -4.43
C ILE A 29 3.36 6.26 -4.71
N GLY A 30 4.22 6.17 -5.73
CA GLY A 30 5.00 4.99 -6.04
C GLY A 30 6.24 4.88 -5.15
N VAL A 31 6.64 3.66 -4.83
CA VAL A 31 7.93 3.36 -4.21
C VAL A 31 8.67 2.37 -5.09
N HIS A 32 9.77 2.80 -5.66
CA HIS A 32 10.62 2.01 -6.54
C HIS A 32 11.98 1.74 -5.92
N GLY A 33 12.59 0.63 -6.30
CA GLY A 33 13.93 0.20 -5.93
C GLY A 33 14.12 -1.29 -6.18
N HIS A 34 15.38 -1.73 -6.26
CA HIS A 34 15.70 -3.15 -6.48
C HIS A 34 15.16 -4.05 -5.35
N SER A 35 15.18 -5.37 -5.58
CA SER A 35 14.85 -6.33 -4.53
C SER A 35 15.79 -6.16 -3.34
N GLY A 36 15.25 -6.16 -2.11
CA GLY A 36 16.04 -5.89 -0.90
C GLY A 36 16.28 -4.41 -0.57
N ALA A 37 15.90 -3.45 -1.42
CA ALA A 37 16.10 -2.01 -1.16
C ALA A 37 15.37 -1.49 0.10
N GLY A 38 14.43 -2.25 0.68
CA GLY A 38 13.72 -1.86 1.90
C GLY A 38 12.28 -1.38 1.70
N LYS A 39 11.73 -1.51 0.50
CA LYS A 39 10.37 -1.05 0.16
C LYS A 39 9.29 -1.60 1.10
N SER A 40 9.19 -2.92 1.24
CA SER A 40 8.24 -3.56 2.16
C SER A 40 8.53 -3.22 3.63
N SER A 41 9.81 -3.06 4.00
CA SER A 41 10.18 -2.63 5.35
C SER A 41 9.67 -1.22 5.65
N LEU A 42 9.77 -0.29 4.70
CA LEU A 42 9.21 1.04 4.81
C LEU A 42 7.68 1.00 5.03
N LEU A 43 6.95 0.25 4.20
CA LEU A 43 5.51 0.08 4.37
C LEU A 43 5.16 -0.50 5.74
N ARG A 44 5.90 -1.51 6.20
CA ARG A 44 5.69 -2.14 7.51
C ARG A 44 5.96 -1.19 8.67
N VAL A 45 6.95 -0.31 8.57
CA VAL A 45 7.20 0.76 9.57
C VAL A 45 6.01 1.71 9.62
N ILE A 46 5.54 2.20 8.48
CA ILE A 46 4.37 3.09 8.39
C ILE A 46 3.14 2.40 9.00
N ALA A 47 2.95 1.13 8.73
CA ALA A 47 1.83 0.35 9.25
C ALA A 47 1.95 0.00 10.75
N GLY A 48 3.11 0.23 11.40
CA GLY A 48 3.35 -0.16 12.79
C GLY A 48 3.55 -1.66 12.98
N LEU A 49 3.93 -2.37 11.92
CA LEU A 49 4.22 -3.80 11.91
C LEU A 49 5.70 -4.09 12.19
N GLU A 50 6.55 -3.07 12.21
CA GLU A 50 7.99 -3.17 12.43
C GLU A 50 8.36 -2.49 13.75
N ARG A 51 8.38 -3.30 14.82
CA ARG A 51 8.58 -2.79 16.20
C ARG A 51 10.01 -2.41 16.53
N HIS A 52 10.98 -2.83 15.72
CA HIS A 52 12.40 -2.55 15.94
C HIS A 52 12.86 -1.24 15.28
N ALA A 53 12.01 -0.60 14.50
CA ALA A 53 12.31 0.71 13.95
C ALA A 53 12.39 1.75 15.07
N LYS A 54 13.45 2.57 15.04
CA LYS A 54 13.66 3.68 15.98
C LYS A 54 13.42 5.01 15.27
N GLY A 55 12.91 5.99 15.99
CA GLY A 55 12.67 7.34 15.49
C GLY A 55 11.19 7.72 15.55
N VAL A 56 10.77 8.63 14.67
CA VAL A 56 9.46 9.28 14.71
C VAL A 56 8.68 9.01 13.42
N VAL A 57 7.41 8.68 13.56
CA VAL A 57 6.44 8.59 12.45
C VAL A 57 5.19 9.37 12.85
N THR A 58 4.77 10.30 12.00
CA THR A 58 3.52 11.07 12.20
C THR A 58 2.68 11.07 10.95
N LEU A 59 1.34 11.05 11.11
CA LEU A 59 0.39 11.26 10.01
C LEU A 59 -0.57 12.40 10.38
N ALA A 60 -0.59 13.45 9.55
CA ALA A 60 -1.41 14.66 9.77
C ALA A 60 -1.24 15.23 11.20
N GLY A 61 0.01 15.31 11.68
CA GLY A 61 0.35 15.77 13.02
C GLY A 61 0.08 14.76 14.16
N GLU A 62 -0.59 13.66 13.87
CA GLU A 62 -0.80 12.59 14.85
C GLU A 62 0.46 11.72 14.98
N CYS A 63 1.01 11.62 16.19
CA CYS A 63 2.15 10.76 16.47
C CYS A 63 1.75 9.29 16.41
N TRP A 64 2.42 8.52 15.53
CA TRP A 64 2.22 7.08 15.42
C TRP A 64 3.38 6.29 16.03
N GLN A 65 4.55 6.89 16.09
CA GLN A 65 5.72 6.35 16.77
C GLN A 65 6.63 7.50 17.21
N ASP A 66 7.17 7.39 18.40
CA ASP A 66 8.22 8.25 18.95
C ASP A 66 9.07 7.41 19.90
N SER A 67 10.27 7.05 19.46
CA SER A 67 11.16 6.17 20.22
C SER A 67 11.70 6.81 21.49
N ASP A 68 11.88 8.13 21.51
CA ASP A 68 12.39 8.85 22.68
C ASP A 68 11.34 8.87 23.80
N ARG A 69 10.07 8.94 23.40
CA ARG A 69 8.92 8.83 24.31
C ARG A 69 8.49 7.39 24.58
N ARG A 70 9.14 6.41 23.99
CA ARG A 70 8.75 4.98 24.05
C ARG A 70 7.30 4.74 23.63
N TYR A 71 6.81 5.53 22.69
CA TYR A 71 5.45 5.46 22.22
C TYR A 71 5.38 4.81 20.84
N VAL A 72 4.51 3.82 20.70
CA VAL A 72 4.18 3.20 19.40
C VAL A 72 2.68 2.95 19.37
N LYS A 73 1.98 3.67 18.48
CA LYS A 73 0.56 3.43 18.21
C LYS A 73 0.38 2.06 17.57
N PRO A 74 -0.46 1.18 18.14
CA PRO A 74 -0.71 -0.15 17.58
C PRO A 74 -1.18 -0.09 16.12
N ALA A 75 -0.77 -1.04 15.29
CA ALA A 75 -1.11 -1.08 13.88
C ALA A 75 -2.64 -0.99 13.62
N TYR A 76 -3.45 -1.69 14.43
CA TYR A 76 -4.92 -1.69 14.31
C TYR A 76 -5.59 -0.34 14.67
N GLU A 77 -4.86 0.59 15.28
CA GLU A 77 -5.33 1.95 15.60
C GLU A 77 -4.89 2.99 14.57
N ARG A 78 -3.93 2.66 13.69
CA ARG A 78 -3.42 3.59 12.67
C ARG A 78 -4.39 3.87 11.53
N ARG A 79 -5.51 3.13 11.45
CA ARG A 79 -6.48 3.23 10.35
C ARG A 79 -5.83 3.16 8.97
N ILE A 80 -4.97 2.17 8.78
CA ILE A 80 -4.30 1.85 7.52
C ILE A 80 -4.93 0.61 6.91
N GLY A 81 -5.21 0.64 5.62
CA GLY A 81 -5.43 -0.55 4.82
C GLY A 81 -4.09 -1.06 4.31
N TYR A 82 -3.70 -2.27 4.67
CA TYR A 82 -2.48 -2.90 4.17
C TYR A 82 -2.84 -4.10 3.31
N VAL A 83 -2.37 -4.10 2.07
CA VAL A 83 -2.47 -5.22 1.14
C VAL A 83 -1.07 -5.78 0.92
N PHE A 84 -0.86 -7.01 1.36
CA PHE A 84 0.41 -7.71 1.23
C PHE A 84 0.59 -8.24 -0.20
N GLN A 85 1.80 -8.56 -0.59
CA GLN A 85 2.15 -9.19 -1.85
C GLN A 85 1.34 -10.49 -2.04
N GLU A 86 1.25 -11.34 -1.01
CA GLU A 86 0.29 -12.44 -0.93
C GLU A 86 -1.03 -11.91 -0.35
N PRO A 87 -2.19 -12.13 -0.96
CA PRO A 87 -3.49 -11.57 -0.54
C PRO A 87 -3.91 -11.91 0.90
N ARG A 88 -3.42 -13.01 1.47
CA ARG A 88 -3.68 -13.48 2.84
C ARG A 88 -5.16 -13.46 3.20
N LEU A 89 -5.97 -14.02 2.34
CA LEU A 89 -7.39 -14.23 2.61
C LEU A 89 -7.58 -15.32 3.68
N PHE A 90 -8.71 -15.30 4.35
CA PHE A 90 -9.07 -16.33 5.32
C PHE A 90 -9.70 -17.52 4.58
N ASP A 91 -8.96 -18.61 4.44
CA ASP A 91 -9.38 -19.80 3.67
C ASP A 91 -10.59 -20.54 4.25
N HIS A 92 -10.84 -20.36 5.55
CA HIS A 92 -12.00 -20.94 6.24
C HIS A 92 -13.30 -20.12 6.07
N MET A 93 -13.25 -19.03 5.31
CA MET A 93 -14.38 -18.14 5.02
C MET A 93 -14.52 -17.97 3.51
N ASP A 94 -15.74 -17.86 3.01
CA ASP A 94 -16.00 -17.38 1.66
C ASP A 94 -15.58 -15.90 1.49
N VAL A 95 -15.68 -15.39 0.27
CA VAL A 95 -15.36 -13.97 -0.01
C VAL A 95 -16.24 -13.04 0.81
N ALA A 96 -17.54 -13.31 0.91
CA ALA A 96 -18.45 -12.49 1.71
C ALA A 96 -18.05 -12.48 3.20
N GLY A 97 -17.62 -13.61 3.75
CA GLY A 97 -17.10 -13.73 5.12
C GLY A 97 -15.84 -12.91 5.34
N ASN A 98 -14.88 -12.98 4.40
CA ASN A 98 -13.65 -12.18 4.42
C ASN A 98 -13.97 -10.67 4.47
N LEU A 99 -14.92 -10.21 3.64
CA LEU A 99 -15.32 -8.80 3.60
C LEU A 99 -16.08 -8.37 4.86
N ARG A 100 -17.04 -9.18 5.33
CA ARG A 100 -17.79 -8.89 6.57
C ARG A 100 -16.90 -8.88 7.82
N TYR A 101 -15.82 -9.67 7.83
CA TYR A 101 -14.85 -9.65 8.91
C TYR A 101 -14.21 -8.25 9.05
N ALA A 102 -13.86 -7.62 7.92
CA ALA A 102 -13.26 -6.29 7.92
C ALA A 102 -14.24 -5.23 8.47
N THR A 103 -15.51 -5.24 8.05
CA THR A 103 -16.52 -4.29 8.54
C THR A 103 -16.75 -4.41 10.05
N LYS A 104 -16.81 -5.63 10.59
CA LYS A 104 -16.94 -5.86 12.02
C LYS A 104 -15.75 -5.31 12.83
N ARG A 105 -14.53 -5.37 12.28
CA ARG A 105 -13.31 -4.89 12.94
C ARG A 105 -13.17 -3.37 12.89
N ALA A 106 -13.73 -2.71 11.89
CA ALA A 106 -13.64 -1.26 11.73
C ALA A 106 -14.33 -0.48 12.85
N LYS A 107 -15.11 -1.13 13.74
CA LYS A 107 -15.92 -0.49 14.80
C LYS A 107 -16.82 0.65 14.29
N MET A 108 -16.96 0.76 12.99
CA MET A 108 -17.92 1.66 12.36
C MET A 108 -19.26 0.94 12.25
N ALA A 109 -20.34 1.68 12.40
CA ALA A 109 -21.66 1.15 12.09
C ALA A 109 -21.59 0.53 10.69
N SER A 110 -22.10 -0.69 10.55
CA SER A 110 -22.11 -1.45 9.30
C SER A 110 -22.78 -0.59 8.21
N ASP A 111 -21.99 0.16 7.45
CA ASP A 111 -22.48 0.96 6.33
C ASP A 111 -22.69 0.01 5.15
N ALA A 112 -23.94 -0.45 5.03
CA ALA A 112 -24.35 -1.32 3.93
C ALA A 112 -24.12 -0.65 2.56
N THR A 113 -24.20 0.67 2.50
CA THR A 113 -23.94 1.45 1.29
C THR A 113 -22.48 1.38 0.90
N LEU A 114 -21.56 1.56 1.87
CA LEU A 114 -20.11 1.43 1.64
C LEU A 114 -19.76 0.01 1.18
N PHE A 115 -20.33 -1.02 1.83
CA PHE A 115 -20.11 -2.41 1.43
C PHE A 115 -20.55 -2.65 -0.02
N ALA A 116 -21.77 -2.26 -0.38
CA ALA A 116 -22.30 -2.41 -1.73
C ALA A 116 -21.43 -1.65 -2.75
N THR A 117 -21.06 -0.41 -2.43
CA THR A 117 -20.22 0.44 -3.29
C THR A 117 -18.85 -0.19 -3.56
N ILE A 118 -18.20 -0.76 -2.53
CA ILE A 118 -16.89 -1.41 -2.69
C ILE A 118 -17.03 -2.71 -3.50
N VAL A 119 -18.06 -3.53 -3.23
CA VAL A 119 -18.34 -4.77 -3.96
C VAL A 119 -18.57 -4.48 -5.45
N ASP A 120 -19.35 -3.45 -5.77
CA ASP A 120 -19.61 -3.04 -7.15
C ASP A 120 -18.35 -2.48 -7.82
N SER A 121 -17.68 -1.52 -7.16
CA SER A 121 -16.46 -0.88 -7.71
C SER A 121 -15.38 -1.89 -8.05
N LEU A 122 -15.24 -2.96 -7.26
CA LEU A 122 -14.24 -4.03 -7.43
C LEU A 122 -14.79 -5.23 -8.21
N ARG A 123 -16.05 -5.16 -8.70
CA ARG A 123 -16.72 -6.23 -9.46
C ARG A 123 -16.71 -7.58 -8.74
N LEU A 124 -17.03 -7.59 -7.44
CA LEU A 124 -16.94 -8.78 -6.59
C LEU A 124 -18.27 -9.51 -6.40
N ALA A 125 -19.41 -9.00 -6.88
CA ALA A 125 -20.73 -9.54 -6.59
C ALA A 125 -20.83 -11.05 -6.89
N HIS A 126 -20.33 -11.50 -8.04
CA HIS A 126 -20.35 -12.90 -8.47
C HIS A 126 -19.34 -13.79 -7.72
N LEU A 127 -18.40 -13.20 -6.99
CA LEU A 127 -17.39 -13.91 -6.21
C LEU A 127 -17.79 -14.11 -4.75
N LEU A 128 -18.80 -13.37 -4.25
CA LEU A 128 -19.17 -13.39 -2.84
C LEU A 128 -19.37 -14.78 -2.22
N PRO A 129 -20.01 -15.76 -2.89
CA PRO A 129 -20.19 -17.11 -2.35
C PRO A 129 -18.98 -18.04 -2.55
N ARG A 130 -17.93 -17.59 -3.24
CA ARG A 130 -16.78 -18.43 -3.56
C ARG A 130 -15.77 -18.51 -2.42
N GLN A 131 -15.04 -19.64 -2.38
CA GLN A 131 -13.92 -19.83 -1.47
C GLN A 131 -12.65 -19.17 -2.05
N PRO A 132 -11.76 -18.59 -1.23
CA PRO A 132 -10.51 -17.98 -1.69
C PRO A 132 -9.65 -18.88 -2.58
N SER A 133 -9.59 -20.17 -2.27
CA SER A 133 -8.81 -21.17 -3.02
C SER A 133 -9.31 -21.41 -4.45
N THR A 134 -10.53 -20.99 -4.78
CA THR A 134 -11.14 -21.14 -6.13
C THR A 134 -10.98 -19.88 -6.99
N LEU A 135 -10.36 -18.84 -6.45
CA LEU A 135 -10.17 -17.55 -7.11
C LEU A 135 -8.84 -17.50 -7.88
N SER A 136 -8.83 -16.83 -9.01
CA SER A 136 -7.58 -16.42 -9.67
C SER A 136 -6.79 -15.44 -8.82
N GLY A 137 -5.48 -15.28 -9.07
CA GLY A 137 -4.63 -14.33 -8.34
C GLY A 137 -5.16 -12.89 -8.39
N GLY A 138 -5.65 -12.45 -9.54
CA GLY A 138 -6.26 -11.12 -9.69
C GLY A 138 -7.59 -10.97 -8.92
N GLU A 139 -8.41 -12.03 -8.84
CA GLU A 139 -9.63 -12.03 -8.04
C GLU A 139 -9.31 -11.99 -6.54
N GLN A 140 -8.35 -12.79 -6.08
CA GLN A 140 -7.87 -12.76 -4.69
C GLN A 140 -7.35 -11.37 -4.31
N GLN A 141 -6.62 -10.72 -5.22
CA GLN A 141 -6.09 -9.38 -5.01
C GLN A 141 -7.21 -8.34 -4.89
N ARG A 142 -8.23 -8.40 -5.76
CA ARG A 142 -9.41 -7.52 -5.65
C ARG A 142 -10.13 -7.71 -4.31
N VAL A 143 -10.28 -8.94 -3.84
CA VAL A 143 -10.88 -9.22 -2.53
C VAL A 143 -10.02 -8.67 -1.39
N ALA A 144 -8.68 -8.79 -1.46
CA ALA A 144 -7.78 -8.22 -0.46
C ALA A 144 -7.86 -6.69 -0.40
N ILE A 145 -7.93 -6.02 -1.55
CA ILE A 145 -8.12 -4.57 -1.65
C ILE A 145 -9.49 -4.16 -1.05
N ALA A 146 -10.57 -4.87 -1.41
CA ALA A 146 -11.90 -4.64 -0.84
C ALA A 146 -11.90 -4.76 0.69
N ARG A 147 -11.27 -5.81 1.20
CA ARG A 147 -11.14 -6.04 2.64
C ARG A 147 -10.40 -4.90 3.34
N ALA A 148 -9.34 -4.37 2.72
CA ALA A 148 -8.61 -3.23 3.24
C ALA A 148 -9.47 -1.94 3.23
N LEU A 149 -10.20 -1.67 2.15
CA LEU A 149 -11.07 -0.49 2.00
C LEU A 149 -12.24 -0.49 2.99
N LEU A 150 -12.81 -1.67 3.26
CA LEU A 150 -13.92 -1.82 4.22
C LEU A 150 -13.54 -1.47 5.66
N THR A 151 -12.27 -1.31 5.98
CA THR A 151 -11.83 -0.75 7.26
C THR A 151 -11.89 0.77 7.33
N SER A 152 -12.34 1.45 6.26
CA SER A 152 -12.36 2.91 6.10
C SER A 152 -11.00 3.54 6.46
N PRO A 153 -9.93 3.15 5.75
CA PRO A 153 -8.58 3.58 6.08
C PRO A 153 -8.36 5.04 5.70
N ARG A 154 -7.42 5.71 6.38
CA ARG A 154 -6.91 7.04 6.02
C ARG A 154 -5.79 6.98 4.99
N LEU A 155 -5.16 5.83 4.84
CA LEU A 155 -4.04 5.56 3.95
C LEU A 155 -4.10 4.09 3.52
N LEU A 156 -3.91 3.82 2.24
CA LEU A 156 -3.80 2.47 1.68
C LEU A 156 -2.35 2.17 1.32
N LEU A 157 -1.82 1.08 1.84
CA LEU A 157 -0.47 0.59 1.55
C LEU A 157 -0.58 -0.69 0.72
N LEU A 158 0.00 -0.68 -0.47
CA LEU A 158 -0.02 -1.80 -1.40
C LEU A 158 1.41 -2.28 -1.66
N ASP A 159 1.72 -3.49 -1.21
CA ASP A 159 3.04 -4.09 -1.28
C ASP A 159 3.09 -5.09 -2.44
N GLU A 160 3.61 -4.67 -3.59
CA GLU A 160 3.69 -5.44 -4.85
C GLU A 160 2.37 -6.15 -5.24
N PRO A 161 1.22 -5.44 -5.27
CA PRO A 161 -0.08 -6.07 -5.35
C PRO A 161 -0.36 -6.73 -6.71
N LEU A 162 0.44 -6.48 -7.74
CA LEU A 162 0.26 -7.05 -9.07
C LEU A 162 1.27 -8.15 -9.41
N SER A 163 2.12 -8.54 -8.46
CA SER A 163 3.18 -9.55 -8.70
C SER A 163 2.63 -10.94 -9.08
N ALA A 164 1.46 -11.31 -8.55
CA ALA A 164 0.79 -12.59 -8.84
C ALA A 164 -0.30 -12.49 -9.92
N VAL A 165 -0.42 -11.33 -10.58
CA VAL A 165 -1.43 -11.08 -11.62
C VAL A 165 -0.79 -11.23 -12.99
N ASP A 166 -1.46 -11.96 -13.89
CA ASP A 166 -0.98 -12.07 -15.26
C ASP A 166 -1.05 -10.72 -16.01
N ASN A 167 -0.19 -10.56 -17.02
CA ASN A 167 -0.02 -9.29 -17.71
C ASN A 167 -1.29 -8.79 -18.41
N GLN A 168 -2.20 -9.69 -18.81
CA GLN A 168 -3.45 -9.29 -19.48
C GLN A 168 -4.39 -8.56 -18.52
N HIS A 169 -4.39 -8.95 -17.23
CA HIS A 169 -5.27 -8.37 -16.21
C HIS A 169 -4.63 -7.24 -15.39
N LYS A 170 -3.32 -7.01 -15.50
CA LYS A 170 -2.64 -5.91 -14.78
C LYS A 170 -3.23 -4.54 -15.12
N GLY A 171 -3.48 -4.27 -16.40
CA GLY A 171 -4.05 -3.00 -16.85
C GLY A 171 -5.43 -2.71 -16.23
N GLU A 172 -6.28 -3.73 -16.09
CA GLU A 172 -7.58 -3.58 -15.43
C GLU A 172 -7.44 -3.22 -13.95
N LEU A 173 -6.50 -3.87 -13.23
CA LEU A 173 -6.27 -3.58 -11.81
C LEU A 173 -5.64 -2.20 -11.59
N ILE A 174 -4.75 -1.75 -12.48
CA ILE A 174 -4.19 -0.39 -12.46
C ILE A 174 -5.32 0.65 -12.63
N ALA A 175 -6.18 0.48 -13.63
CA ALA A 175 -7.33 1.36 -13.84
C ALA A 175 -8.28 1.36 -12.64
N LEU A 176 -8.48 0.19 -12.03
CA LEU A 176 -9.29 0.02 -10.83
C LEU A 176 -8.70 0.77 -9.63
N LEU A 177 -7.40 0.69 -9.38
CA LEU A 177 -6.72 1.41 -8.30
C LEU A 177 -6.84 2.94 -8.46
N ARG A 178 -6.70 3.45 -9.69
CA ARG A 178 -6.96 4.87 -9.98
C ARG A 178 -8.40 5.27 -9.65
N LYS A 179 -9.37 4.47 -10.08
CA LYS A 179 -10.78 4.70 -9.77
C LYS A 179 -11.04 4.71 -8.26
N ILE A 180 -10.47 3.78 -7.52
CA ILE A 180 -10.55 3.71 -6.05
C ILE A 180 -9.99 4.98 -5.41
N ASN A 181 -8.79 5.40 -5.79
CA ASN A 181 -8.18 6.62 -5.26
C ASN A 181 -9.07 7.83 -5.49
N GLN A 182 -9.62 7.99 -6.71
CA GLN A 182 -10.49 9.09 -7.07
C GLN A 182 -11.85 9.04 -6.35
N GLN A 183 -12.47 7.87 -6.28
CA GLN A 183 -13.81 7.70 -5.71
C GLN A 183 -13.82 7.84 -4.19
N PHE A 184 -12.85 7.24 -3.52
CA PHE A 184 -12.79 7.22 -2.05
C PHE A 184 -11.89 8.32 -1.46
N GLN A 185 -11.15 9.06 -2.31
CA GLN A 185 -10.21 10.12 -1.91
C GLN A 185 -9.18 9.64 -0.85
N ILE A 186 -8.81 8.35 -0.93
CA ILE A 186 -7.83 7.72 -0.03
C ILE A 186 -6.47 7.75 -0.72
N PRO A 187 -5.44 8.39 -0.14
CA PRO A 187 -4.09 8.32 -0.67
C PRO A 187 -3.56 6.89 -0.63
N ILE A 188 -2.76 6.54 -1.64
CA ILE A 188 -2.20 5.21 -1.80
C ILE A 188 -0.67 5.32 -1.83
N ILE A 189 0.03 4.47 -1.08
CA ILE A 189 1.44 4.19 -1.28
C ILE A 189 1.54 2.82 -1.96
N TYR A 190 2.10 2.82 -3.15
CA TYR A 190 2.17 1.66 -4.04
C TYR A 190 3.61 1.24 -4.28
N VAL A 191 3.97 0.05 -3.81
CA VAL A 191 5.29 -0.55 -4.05
C VAL A 191 5.23 -1.42 -5.28
N SER A 192 6.16 -1.21 -6.21
CA SER A 192 6.39 -2.10 -7.35
C SER A 192 7.86 -2.05 -7.79
N HIS A 193 8.31 -3.14 -8.40
CA HIS A 193 9.58 -3.19 -9.14
C HIS A 193 9.39 -2.91 -10.64
N SER A 194 8.14 -2.85 -11.12
CA SER A 194 7.81 -2.54 -12.51
C SER A 194 7.73 -1.04 -12.74
N THR A 195 8.62 -0.52 -13.56
CA THR A 195 8.62 0.89 -14.00
C THR A 195 7.35 1.24 -14.76
N ASP A 196 6.83 0.34 -15.60
CA ASP A 196 5.59 0.54 -16.37
C ASP A 196 4.37 0.71 -15.49
N GLU A 197 4.24 -0.12 -14.43
CA GLU A 197 3.17 0.00 -13.46
C GLU A 197 3.23 1.37 -12.77
N LEU A 198 4.42 1.76 -12.31
CA LEU A 198 4.63 3.03 -11.61
C LEU A 198 4.39 4.22 -12.53
N ALA A 199 4.94 4.23 -13.73
CA ALA A 199 4.74 5.30 -14.71
C ALA A 199 3.24 5.50 -15.04
N THR A 200 2.49 4.39 -15.14
CA THR A 200 1.07 4.43 -15.46
C THR A 200 0.22 4.83 -14.26
N LEU A 201 0.54 4.40 -13.04
CA LEU A 201 -0.36 4.49 -11.88
C LEU A 201 -0.08 5.69 -10.99
N THR A 202 1.18 6.10 -10.83
CA THR A 202 1.58 7.00 -9.74
C THR A 202 1.72 8.45 -10.17
N ASP A 203 1.47 9.37 -9.24
CA ASP A 203 1.61 10.81 -9.44
C ASP A 203 3.02 11.28 -9.01
N GLN A 204 3.53 10.70 -7.92
CA GLN A 204 4.84 10.96 -7.35
C GLN A 204 5.58 9.64 -7.14
N LEU A 205 6.89 9.67 -7.19
CA LEU A 205 7.74 8.50 -7.07
C LEU A 205 8.83 8.71 -6.00
N LEU A 206 8.94 7.75 -5.10
CA LEU A 206 10.02 7.60 -4.14
C LEU A 206 11.01 6.55 -4.66
N LEU A 207 12.26 6.93 -4.84
CA LEU A 207 13.33 6.00 -5.18
C LEU A 207 14.08 5.58 -3.92
N LEU A 208 14.11 4.28 -3.67
CA LEU A 208 14.80 3.66 -2.54
C LEU A 208 15.96 2.80 -3.03
N ARG A 209 17.16 3.02 -2.50
CA ARG A 209 18.36 2.24 -2.78
C ARG A 209 19.09 1.95 -1.48
N ASP A 210 19.42 0.66 -1.26
CA ASP A 210 20.21 0.20 -0.11
C ASP A 210 19.71 0.77 1.23
N GLY A 211 18.39 0.75 1.42
CA GLY A 211 17.73 1.25 2.62
C GLY A 211 17.71 2.78 2.79
N SER A 212 18.04 3.53 1.76
CA SER A 212 18.05 5.00 1.80
C SER A 212 17.16 5.59 0.70
N VAL A 213 16.51 6.72 1.01
CA VAL A 213 15.77 7.50 0.01
C VAL A 213 16.77 8.30 -0.82
N ILE A 214 16.83 8.03 -2.12
CA ILE A 214 17.75 8.74 -3.03
C ILE A 214 17.06 9.85 -3.83
N ALA A 215 15.75 9.75 -4.04
CA ALA A 215 14.96 10.79 -4.69
C ALA A 215 13.47 10.69 -4.32
N PHE A 216 12.78 11.83 -4.36
CA PHE A 216 11.33 11.91 -4.30
C PHE A 216 10.87 13.12 -5.12
N ASP A 217 10.13 12.90 -6.18
CA ASP A 217 9.65 13.93 -7.10
C ASP A 217 8.42 13.41 -7.88
N ASP A 218 7.92 14.22 -8.78
CA ASP A 218 6.93 13.85 -9.79
C ASP A 218 7.40 12.60 -10.58
N THR A 219 6.48 11.66 -10.80
CA THR A 219 6.80 10.38 -11.46
C THR A 219 7.39 10.60 -12.84
N ALA A 220 6.80 11.49 -13.66
CA ALA A 220 7.27 11.71 -15.02
C ALA A 220 8.70 12.27 -15.05
N ARG A 221 9.04 13.16 -14.10
CA ARG A 221 10.40 13.70 -13.98
C ARG A 221 11.43 12.65 -13.57
N LEU A 222 11.09 11.77 -12.65
CA LEU A 222 12.03 10.73 -12.20
C LEU A 222 12.18 9.63 -13.22
N MET A 223 11.10 9.22 -13.92
CA MET A 223 11.17 8.22 -14.97
C MET A 223 12.08 8.67 -16.12
N SER A 224 11.94 9.91 -16.59
CA SER A 224 12.81 10.44 -17.64
C SER A 224 14.31 10.44 -17.27
N ARG A 225 14.64 10.55 -15.99
CA ARG A 225 16.02 10.47 -15.50
C ARG A 225 16.53 9.03 -15.40
N LEU A 226 15.66 8.08 -15.04
CA LEU A 226 16.00 6.66 -14.98
C LEU A 226 16.30 6.13 -16.39
N ASP A 227 15.48 6.47 -17.39
CA ASP A 227 15.69 6.09 -18.80
C ASP A 227 17.03 6.61 -19.32
N LEU A 228 17.42 7.86 -18.98
CA LEU A 228 18.70 8.42 -19.38
C LEU A 228 19.90 7.71 -18.76
N VAL A 229 19.78 7.21 -17.52
CA VAL A 229 20.85 6.47 -16.84
C VAL A 229 21.01 5.07 -17.44
N GLU A 230 19.93 4.38 -17.76
CA GLU A 230 19.97 3.07 -18.41
C GLU A 230 20.55 3.14 -19.83
N MET A 231 20.19 4.16 -20.60
CA MET A 231 20.77 4.39 -21.96
C MET A 231 22.27 4.74 -21.93
N SER A 232 22.76 5.34 -20.84
CA SER A 232 24.19 5.70 -20.70
C SER A 232 25.06 4.56 -20.16
N SER A 233 24.43 3.44 -19.75
CA SER A 233 25.11 2.26 -19.18
C SER A 233 25.13 1.07 -20.15
N SER A 234 24.55 1.23 -21.34
CA SER A 234 24.54 0.27 -22.46
C SER A 234 25.55 0.67 -23.52
#